data_f63b44c771a077573d21a8e4752661ff
#
_entry.id   f63b44c771a077573d21a8e4752661ff
#
_cell.length_a   1.000
_cell.length_b   1.000
_cell.length_c   1.000
_cell.angle_alpha   90.00
_cell.angle_beta   90.00
_cell.angle_gamma   90.00
#
_symmetry.space_group_name_H-M   'P 1'
#
loop_
_entity.id
_entity.type
_entity.pdbx_description
1 polymer ?
#
loop_
_entity_poly.entity_id
_entity_poly.type
_entity_poly.pdbx_seq_one_letter_code
_entity_poly.pdbx_strand_id
1 'polypeptide(L)'
;MAAGGRHAPPHPDQLVEDLETQQEKLIRTGTLTLDGTPIDYRERGDGPPLLLLPGGAGHAGVLDGLAAHLVDHYRVVAMSSRMASARPGTEHGDQHPKLYAEDTLGLIEALFDEPPTVFAFSSSAITTLELLARHPDRLRLAVVHEPPVLGLLPDAGRHRDALEAARTTARTQGMDEAARLITETMTALEPGMDSPDLRHPGDWLDGYAETLPEPPTPELLELFSQLGELQPLFLEHVLIPFTTGEVDLAALGAAGPRLIPVAGIDSRGQLPYRAAAALATGLGLPLTEFPGGHLGPVERPAQFAGALRALLEGR
;
A
#
# COMPACT_ATOMS: atom_id res chain seq x y z
N MET A 1 -17.86 8.57 54.74
CA MET A 1 -17.63 7.14 54.52
C MET A 1 -17.97 6.86 53.04
N ALA A 2 -16.96 6.75 52.17
CA ALA A 2 -17.14 6.43 50.75
C ALA A 2 -17.07 4.90 50.60
N ALA A 3 -18.15 4.32 50.12
CA ALA A 3 -18.22 2.89 49.84
C ALA A 3 -17.38 2.57 48.59
N GLY A 4 -16.26 1.90 48.82
CA GLY A 4 -15.43 1.33 47.73
C GLY A 4 -16.18 0.20 47.05
N GLY A 5 -16.68 0.46 45.86
CA GLY A 5 -17.22 -0.58 44.96
C GLY A 5 -16.09 -1.54 44.57
N ARG A 6 -16.11 -2.76 45.11
CA ARG A 6 -15.28 -3.86 44.62
C ARG A 6 -15.88 -4.30 43.30
N HIS A 7 -15.18 -4.08 42.17
CA HIS A 7 -15.51 -4.74 40.92
C HIS A 7 -15.38 -6.26 41.13
N ALA A 8 -16.44 -6.98 40.83
CA ALA A 8 -16.40 -8.44 40.80
C ALA A 8 -15.36 -8.87 39.72
N PRO A 9 -14.59 -9.94 39.96
CA PRO A 9 -13.72 -10.49 38.90
C PRO A 9 -14.55 -10.89 37.68
N PRO A 10 -14.02 -10.74 36.45
CA PRO A 10 -14.72 -11.16 35.25
C PRO A 10 -15.06 -12.66 35.31
N HIS A 11 -16.16 -13.03 34.66
CA HIS A 11 -16.58 -14.43 34.57
C HIS A 11 -15.52 -15.23 33.80
N PRO A 12 -15.24 -16.51 34.14
CA PRO A 12 -14.26 -17.34 33.44
C PRO A 12 -14.48 -17.36 31.92
N ASP A 13 -15.74 -17.37 31.45
CA ASP A 13 -16.07 -17.34 30.03
C ASP A 13 -15.69 -16.01 29.37
N GLN A 14 -15.82 -14.87 30.08
CA GLN A 14 -15.33 -13.57 29.59
C GLN A 14 -13.83 -13.52 29.49
N LEU A 15 -13.09 -14.17 30.43
CA LEU A 15 -11.62 -14.25 30.34
C LEU A 15 -11.16 -15.10 29.14
N VAL A 16 -11.90 -16.17 28.81
CA VAL A 16 -11.59 -17.00 27.63
C VAL A 16 -11.89 -16.20 26.36
N GLU A 17 -13.02 -15.53 26.27
CA GLU A 17 -13.41 -14.70 25.13
C GLU A 17 -12.44 -13.51 24.92
N ASP A 18 -11.99 -12.86 26.03
CA ASP A 18 -10.97 -11.82 25.99
C ASP A 18 -9.60 -12.35 25.53
N LEU A 19 -9.20 -13.57 25.98
CA LEU A 19 -7.96 -14.21 25.56
C LEU A 19 -7.99 -14.65 24.10
N GLU A 20 -9.11 -15.21 23.62
CA GLU A 20 -9.31 -15.56 22.22
C GLU A 20 -9.28 -14.32 21.33
N THR A 21 -9.98 -13.24 21.73
CA THR A 21 -9.96 -11.94 21.03
C THR A 21 -8.57 -11.31 21.02
N GLN A 22 -7.79 -11.44 22.10
CA GLN A 22 -6.40 -10.97 22.12
C GLN A 22 -5.47 -11.84 21.25
N GLN A 23 -5.73 -13.15 21.19
CA GLN A 23 -4.94 -14.07 20.41
C GLN A 23 -5.18 -13.89 18.89
N GLU A 24 -6.40 -13.54 18.48
CA GLU A 24 -6.74 -13.14 17.11
C GLU A 24 -6.05 -11.84 16.68
N LYS A 25 -5.75 -10.95 17.61
CA LYS A 25 -5.02 -9.69 17.36
C LYS A 25 -3.49 -9.87 17.31
N LEU A 26 -2.97 -11.05 17.70
CA LEU A 26 -1.54 -11.33 17.65
C LEU A 26 -1.05 -11.41 16.19
N ILE A 27 0.05 -10.69 15.94
CA ILE A 27 0.74 -10.76 14.65
C ILE A 27 1.49 -12.08 14.56
N ARG A 28 1.11 -12.92 13.59
CA ARG A 28 1.90 -14.10 13.18
C ARG A 28 2.83 -13.66 12.05
N THR A 29 4.09 -13.99 12.14
CA THR A 29 5.08 -13.75 11.09
C THR A 29 5.48 -15.04 10.43
N GLY A 30 5.70 -15.01 9.12
CA GLY A 30 6.17 -16.16 8.37
C GLY A 30 7.07 -15.75 7.22
N THR A 31 7.76 -16.74 6.66
CA THR A 31 8.56 -16.58 5.45
C THR A 31 8.19 -17.70 4.49
N LEU A 32 7.83 -17.35 3.26
CA LEU A 32 7.72 -18.28 2.14
C LEU A 32 9.00 -18.24 1.32
N THR A 33 9.38 -19.36 0.73
CA THR A 33 10.46 -19.39 -0.25
C THR A 33 9.83 -19.59 -1.63
N LEU A 34 9.83 -18.52 -2.44
CA LEU A 34 9.26 -18.51 -3.78
C LEU A 34 10.41 -18.42 -4.79
N ASP A 35 10.57 -19.45 -5.61
CA ASP A 35 11.67 -19.59 -6.57
C ASP A 35 13.07 -19.28 -5.95
N GLY A 36 13.29 -19.77 -4.73
CA GLY A 36 14.54 -19.57 -3.99
C GLY A 36 14.65 -18.22 -3.29
N THR A 37 13.67 -17.33 -3.44
CA THR A 37 13.64 -16.01 -2.81
C THR A 37 12.80 -16.05 -1.53
N PRO A 38 13.33 -15.62 -0.37
CA PRO A 38 12.53 -15.48 0.84
C PRO A 38 11.56 -14.30 0.68
N ILE A 39 10.31 -14.51 1.08
CA ILE A 39 9.27 -13.49 1.13
C ILE A 39 8.66 -13.53 2.53
N ASP A 40 8.92 -12.48 3.29
CA ASP A 40 8.41 -12.35 4.64
C ASP A 40 7.00 -11.78 4.62
N TYR A 41 6.15 -12.26 5.53
CA TYR A 41 4.79 -11.76 5.68
C TYR A 41 4.38 -11.68 7.16
N ARG A 42 3.36 -10.89 7.42
CA ARG A 42 2.70 -10.73 8.71
C ARG A 42 1.22 -11.00 8.54
N GLU A 43 0.66 -11.80 9.43
CA GLU A 43 -0.72 -12.22 9.35
C GLU A 43 -1.42 -12.00 10.68
N ARG A 44 -2.68 -11.60 10.66
CA ARG A 44 -3.55 -11.45 11.84
C ARG A 44 -5.02 -11.37 11.45
N GLY A 45 -5.88 -11.60 12.44
CA GLY A 45 -7.33 -11.65 12.26
C GLY A 45 -7.79 -12.94 11.58
N ASP A 46 -9.10 -13.07 11.49
CA ASP A 46 -9.81 -14.15 10.84
C ASP A 46 -10.96 -13.57 10.00
N GLY A 47 -11.42 -14.27 8.95
CA GLY A 47 -12.48 -13.79 8.08
C GLY A 47 -12.09 -13.70 6.60
N PRO A 48 -12.79 -12.87 5.79
CA PRO A 48 -12.51 -12.73 4.36
C PRO A 48 -11.07 -12.29 4.11
N PRO A 49 -10.38 -12.87 3.08
CA PRO A 49 -8.97 -12.61 2.85
C PRO A 49 -8.71 -11.19 2.33
N LEU A 50 -7.80 -10.48 3.01
CA LEU A 50 -7.31 -9.16 2.63
C LEU A 50 -5.79 -9.15 2.61
N LEU A 51 -5.19 -8.93 1.44
CA LEU A 51 -3.76 -8.77 1.26
C LEU A 51 -3.40 -7.30 1.20
N LEU A 52 -2.43 -6.89 2.04
CA LEU A 52 -1.89 -5.53 2.08
C LEU A 52 -0.46 -5.51 1.51
N LEU A 53 -0.22 -4.64 0.54
CA LEU A 53 1.07 -4.47 -0.12
C LEU A 53 1.59 -3.04 0.09
N PRO A 54 2.63 -2.86 0.91
CA PRO A 54 3.21 -1.54 1.22
C PRO A 54 4.03 -0.98 0.06
N GLY A 55 4.10 0.35 -0.03
CA GLY A 55 4.93 1.07 -0.98
C GLY A 55 6.41 1.14 -0.60
N GLY A 56 7.20 1.87 -1.39
CA GLY A 56 8.63 2.08 -1.18
C GLY A 56 9.42 0.77 -1.25
N ALA A 57 10.29 0.54 -0.28
CA ALA A 57 11.05 -0.71 -0.14
C ALA A 57 10.15 -1.92 0.22
N GLY A 58 8.89 -1.68 0.60
CA GLY A 58 7.87 -2.72 0.69
C GLY A 58 7.95 -3.61 1.92
N HIS A 59 8.23 -3.08 3.11
CA HIS A 59 8.20 -3.88 4.35
C HIS A 59 6.78 -3.96 4.94
N ALA A 60 6.30 -5.17 5.22
CA ALA A 60 4.93 -5.43 5.71
C ALA A 60 4.53 -4.62 6.94
N GLY A 61 5.47 -4.41 7.88
CA GLY A 61 5.23 -3.66 9.12
C GLY A 61 4.84 -2.18 8.92
N VAL A 62 5.09 -1.60 7.74
CA VAL A 62 4.65 -0.22 7.43
C VAL A 62 3.13 -0.09 7.50
N LEU A 63 2.39 -1.18 7.25
CA LEU A 63 0.94 -1.20 7.29
C LEU A 63 0.35 -1.81 8.57
N ASP A 64 1.15 -2.01 9.62
CA ASP A 64 0.66 -2.58 10.89
C ASP A 64 -0.42 -1.72 11.53
N GLY A 65 -0.30 -0.39 11.48
CA GLY A 65 -1.33 0.53 11.95
C GLY A 65 -2.65 0.34 11.20
N LEU A 66 -2.60 0.34 9.86
CA LEU A 66 -3.78 0.09 9.02
C LEU A 66 -4.40 -1.27 9.32
N ALA A 67 -3.56 -2.31 9.34
CA ALA A 67 -4.01 -3.67 9.57
C ALA A 67 -4.68 -3.84 10.94
N ALA A 68 -4.21 -3.14 12.00
CA ALA A 68 -4.79 -3.19 13.34
C ALA A 68 -6.28 -2.77 13.39
N HIS A 69 -6.71 -1.92 12.48
CA HIS A 69 -8.11 -1.47 12.35
C HIS A 69 -8.97 -2.32 11.42
N LEU A 70 -8.41 -3.38 10.83
CA LEU A 70 -9.09 -4.26 9.87
C LEU A 70 -9.25 -5.70 10.38
N VAL A 71 -8.50 -6.10 11.42
CA VAL A 71 -8.44 -7.48 11.92
C VAL A 71 -9.76 -8.01 12.48
N ASP A 72 -10.65 -7.14 12.95
CA ASP A 72 -11.97 -7.53 13.46
C ASP A 72 -12.94 -7.91 12.32
N HIS A 73 -12.56 -7.68 11.05
CA HIS A 73 -13.40 -7.89 9.88
C HIS A 73 -12.76 -8.77 8.81
N TYR A 74 -11.44 -8.89 8.80
CA TYR A 74 -10.68 -9.57 7.74
C TYR A 74 -9.54 -10.41 8.31
N ARG A 75 -9.23 -11.50 7.61
CA ARG A 75 -7.93 -12.14 7.71
C ARG A 75 -6.94 -11.29 6.92
N VAL A 76 -6.15 -10.49 7.63
CA VAL A 76 -5.21 -9.54 7.03
C VAL A 76 -3.84 -10.17 6.90
N VAL A 77 -3.33 -10.26 5.68
CA VAL A 77 -1.95 -10.63 5.40
C VAL A 77 -1.24 -9.41 4.81
N ALA A 78 -0.14 -8.96 5.42
CA ALA A 78 0.74 -7.95 4.87
C ALA A 78 2.02 -8.61 4.37
N MET A 79 2.35 -8.42 3.08
CA MET A 79 3.51 -9.02 2.44
C MET A 79 4.68 -8.03 2.38
N SER A 80 5.88 -8.46 2.71
CA SER A 80 7.10 -7.72 2.41
C SER A 80 7.56 -8.02 0.98
N SER A 81 8.09 -7.00 0.30
CA SER A 81 8.72 -7.20 -1.01
C SER A 81 9.95 -8.10 -0.89
N ARG A 82 10.42 -8.66 -2.02
CA ARG A 82 11.67 -9.41 -2.08
C ARG A 82 12.89 -8.59 -1.63
N MET A 83 12.87 -7.27 -1.85
CA MET A 83 13.93 -6.38 -1.38
C MET A 83 13.93 -6.27 0.14
N ALA A 84 12.77 -6.02 0.74
CA ALA A 84 12.63 -5.91 2.19
C ALA A 84 12.77 -7.26 2.92
N SER A 85 12.55 -8.37 2.21
CA SER A 85 12.72 -9.74 2.73
C SER A 85 14.14 -10.29 2.50
N ALA A 86 14.99 -9.57 1.77
CA ALA A 86 16.34 -10.02 1.43
C ALA A 86 17.18 -10.27 2.69
N ARG A 87 18.04 -11.28 2.61
CA ARG A 87 18.98 -11.60 3.70
C ARG A 87 20.31 -10.87 3.47
N PRO A 88 21.10 -10.62 4.54
CA PRO A 88 22.41 -9.98 4.39
C PRO A 88 23.27 -10.68 3.33
N GLY A 89 23.86 -9.88 2.43
CA GLY A 89 24.69 -10.41 1.34
C GLY A 89 23.91 -10.78 0.06
N THR A 90 22.60 -10.56 0.01
CA THR A 90 21.84 -10.71 -1.25
C THR A 90 22.28 -9.65 -2.25
N GLU A 91 22.68 -10.06 -3.45
CA GLU A 91 22.92 -9.16 -4.56
C GLU A 91 21.60 -8.72 -5.20
N HIS A 92 21.47 -7.43 -5.48
CA HIS A 92 20.28 -6.84 -6.10
C HIS A 92 20.64 -6.34 -7.50
N GLY A 93 19.92 -6.82 -8.50
CA GLY A 93 19.86 -6.22 -9.83
C GLY A 93 18.59 -5.39 -10.00
N ASP A 94 18.39 -4.83 -11.19
CA ASP A 94 17.17 -4.09 -11.52
C ASP A 94 15.93 -4.96 -11.29
N GLN A 95 14.96 -4.37 -10.61
CA GLN A 95 13.71 -4.98 -10.24
C GLN A 95 12.60 -4.52 -11.21
N HIS A 96 11.61 -5.38 -11.42
CA HIS A 96 10.48 -5.06 -12.28
C HIS A 96 9.15 -5.42 -11.61
N PRO A 97 8.07 -4.65 -11.88
CA PRO A 97 6.74 -4.93 -11.33
C PRO A 97 6.28 -6.37 -11.57
N LYS A 98 6.60 -6.93 -12.74
CA LYS A 98 6.31 -8.33 -13.09
C LYS A 98 6.90 -9.33 -12.08
N LEU A 99 8.15 -9.13 -11.68
CA LEU A 99 8.82 -10.03 -10.75
C LEU A 99 8.14 -10.01 -9.37
N TYR A 100 7.75 -8.81 -8.91
CA TYR A 100 7.01 -8.65 -7.66
C TYR A 100 5.56 -9.17 -7.77
N ALA A 101 4.96 -9.10 -8.97
CA ALA A 101 3.65 -9.68 -9.22
C ALA A 101 3.67 -11.21 -9.14
N GLU A 102 4.72 -11.88 -9.65
CA GLU A 102 4.89 -13.34 -9.52
C GLU A 102 5.13 -13.73 -8.05
N ASP A 103 5.91 -12.97 -7.27
CA ASP A 103 6.04 -13.19 -5.82
C ASP A 103 4.69 -13.06 -5.11
N THR A 104 3.92 -12.02 -5.45
CA THR A 104 2.59 -11.81 -4.86
C THR A 104 1.64 -12.95 -5.23
N LEU A 105 1.68 -13.41 -6.48
CA LEU A 105 0.90 -14.58 -6.93
C LEU A 105 1.26 -15.83 -6.12
N GLY A 106 2.57 -16.11 -5.98
CA GLY A 106 3.04 -17.26 -5.20
C GLY A 106 2.60 -17.21 -3.74
N LEU A 107 2.63 -16.01 -3.13
CA LEU A 107 2.11 -15.83 -1.77
C LEU A 107 0.58 -16.06 -1.72
N ILE A 108 -0.17 -15.54 -2.68
CA ILE A 108 -1.62 -15.76 -2.75
C ILE A 108 -1.94 -17.26 -2.84
N GLU A 109 -1.25 -17.97 -3.73
CA GLU A 109 -1.46 -19.42 -3.92
C GLU A 109 -1.06 -20.27 -2.70
N ALA A 110 -0.10 -19.78 -1.91
CA ALA A 110 0.37 -20.50 -0.72
C ALA A 110 -0.51 -20.26 0.52
N LEU A 111 -1.12 -19.08 0.65
CA LEU A 111 -1.77 -18.67 1.91
C LEU A 111 -3.30 -18.57 1.83
N PHE A 112 -3.89 -18.44 0.62
CA PHE A 112 -5.31 -18.21 0.48
C PHE A 112 -5.99 -19.32 -0.32
N ASP A 113 -7.10 -19.85 0.22
CA ASP A 113 -7.94 -20.86 -0.45
C ASP A 113 -8.86 -20.22 -1.51
N GLU A 114 -9.08 -18.91 -1.42
CA GLU A 114 -9.89 -18.12 -2.36
C GLU A 114 -9.17 -16.82 -2.74
N PRO A 115 -9.50 -16.22 -3.91
CA PRO A 115 -8.86 -14.97 -4.34
C PRO A 115 -9.07 -13.84 -3.32
N PRO A 116 -7.99 -13.23 -2.80
CA PRO A 116 -8.11 -12.15 -1.81
C PRO A 116 -8.54 -10.84 -2.46
N THR A 117 -9.08 -9.94 -1.64
CA THR A 117 -9.01 -8.51 -1.93
C THR A 117 -7.59 -8.04 -1.68
N VAL A 118 -7.04 -7.24 -2.59
CA VAL A 118 -5.70 -6.65 -2.46
C VAL A 118 -5.83 -5.15 -2.29
N PHE A 119 -5.25 -4.61 -1.22
CA PHE A 119 -4.96 -3.19 -1.09
C PHE A 119 -3.46 -2.98 -1.27
N ALA A 120 -3.10 -2.07 -2.18
CA ALA A 120 -1.71 -1.73 -2.45
C ALA A 120 -1.55 -0.23 -2.65
N PHE A 121 -0.41 0.33 -2.23
CA PHE A 121 -0.13 1.74 -2.47
C PHE A 121 1.26 1.98 -3.05
N SER A 122 1.40 3.10 -3.81
CA SER A 122 2.67 3.52 -4.41
C SER A 122 3.28 2.44 -5.33
N SER A 123 4.52 2.04 -5.14
CA SER A 123 5.22 1.03 -5.95
C SER A 123 4.48 -0.31 -6.00
N SER A 124 3.92 -0.77 -4.88
CA SER A 124 3.16 -2.03 -4.84
C SER A 124 1.79 -1.92 -5.52
N ALA A 125 1.24 -0.72 -5.67
CA ALA A 125 0.07 -0.52 -6.51
C ALA A 125 0.40 -0.81 -7.98
N ILE A 126 1.60 -0.46 -8.47
CA ILE A 126 2.07 -0.83 -9.83
C ILE A 126 2.21 -2.35 -9.94
N THR A 127 2.78 -3.02 -8.93
CA THR A 127 2.84 -4.49 -8.85
C THR A 127 1.45 -5.11 -8.97
N THR A 128 0.46 -4.52 -8.28
CA THR A 128 -0.93 -5.02 -8.29
C THR A 128 -1.60 -4.82 -9.64
N LEU A 129 -1.32 -3.72 -10.36
CA LEU A 129 -1.77 -3.53 -11.73
C LEU A 129 -1.20 -4.61 -12.66
N GLU A 130 0.09 -4.91 -12.55
CA GLU A 130 0.73 -5.97 -13.33
C GLU A 130 0.13 -7.35 -13.01
N LEU A 131 -0.09 -7.65 -11.73
CA LEU A 131 -0.72 -8.90 -11.30
C LEU A 131 -2.15 -9.03 -11.84
N LEU A 132 -2.96 -7.98 -11.75
CA LEU A 132 -4.34 -7.99 -12.22
C LEU A 132 -4.41 -8.14 -13.76
N ALA A 133 -3.52 -7.46 -14.50
CA ALA A 133 -3.47 -7.55 -15.95
C ALA A 133 -3.15 -8.98 -16.43
N ARG A 134 -2.30 -9.70 -15.71
CA ARG A 134 -1.82 -11.05 -16.09
C ARG A 134 -2.65 -12.19 -15.51
N HIS A 135 -3.18 -11.99 -14.29
CA HIS A 135 -3.86 -13.02 -13.52
C HIS A 135 -5.17 -12.49 -12.90
N PRO A 136 -6.12 -11.98 -13.70
CA PRO A 136 -7.32 -11.30 -13.20
C PRO A 136 -8.19 -12.16 -12.28
N ASP A 137 -8.16 -13.47 -12.46
CA ASP A 137 -8.98 -14.41 -11.66
C ASP A 137 -8.35 -14.78 -10.31
N ARG A 138 -7.11 -14.34 -10.07
CA ARG A 138 -6.41 -14.57 -8.80
C ARG A 138 -6.67 -13.49 -7.76
N LEU A 139 -7.36 -12.42 -8.13
CA LEU A 139 -7.80 -11.35 -7.24
C LEU A 139 -9.32 -11.23 -7.25
N ARG A 140 -9.92 -11.12 -6.09
CA ARG A 140 -11.34 -10.74 -5.96
C ARG A 140 -11.51 -9.27 -6.36
N LEU A 141 -10.65 -8.41 -5.81
CA LEU A 141 -10.68 -6.97 -6.00
C LEU A 141 -9.27 -6.40 -5.80
N ALA A 142 -8.89 -5.41 -6.58
CA ALA A 142 -7.66 -4.63 -6.44
C ALA A 142 -8.00 -3.17 -6.12
N VAL A 143 -7.66 -2.71 -4.92
CA VAL A 143 -7.73 -1.30 -4.52
C VAL A 143 -6.31 -0.73 -4.60
N VAL A 144 -6.06 0.15 -5.57
CA VAL A 144 -4.72 0.68 -5.85
C VAL A 144 -4.66 2.16 -5.50
N HIS A 145 -3.86 2.49 -4.47
CA HIS A 145 -3.68 3.84 -3.99
C HIS A 145 -2.45 4.48 -4.61
N GLU A 146 -2.69 5.48 -5.43
CA GLU A 146 -1.67 6.35 -6.02
C GLU A 146 -0.47 5.62 -6.65
N PRO A 147 -0.70 4.71 -7.62
CA PRO A 147 0.39 4.12 -8.40
C PRO A 147 1.10 5.20 -9.23
N PRO A 148 2.41 5.46 -9.05
CA PRO A 148 3.12 6.49 -9.79
C PRO A 148 3.48 6.01 -11.21
N VAL A 149 2.49 5.72 -12.03
CA VAL A 149 2.60 5.25 -13.42
C VAL A 149 2.86 6.41 -14.36
N LEU A 150 4.11 6.86 -14.45
CA LEU A 150 4.50 8.06 -15.18
C LEU A 150 4.12 8.03 -16.65
N GLY A 151 4.14 6.84 -17.28
CA GLY A 151 3.84 6.68 -18.70
C GLY A 151 2.44 7.15 -19.11
N LEU A 152 1.51 7.31 -18.15
CA LEU A 152 0.16 7.82 -18.40
C LEU A 152 0.06 9.36 -18.32
N LEU A 153 1.12 10.03 -17.88
CA LEU A 153 1.14 11.49 -17.76
C LEU A 153 1.65 12.17 -19.04
N PRO A 154 1.08 13.31 -19.42
CA PRO A 154 1.54 14.07 -20.61
C PRO A 154 2.98 14.58 -20.46
N ASP A 155 3.44 14.78 -19.24
CA ASP A 155 4.76 15.28 -18.86
C ASP A 155 5.68 14.18 -18.28
N ALA A 156 5.43 12.92 -18.62
CA ALA A 156 6.17 11.73 -18.17
C ALA A 156 7.70 11.86 -18.31
N GLY A 157 8.15 12.45 -19.44
CA GLY A 157 9.60 12.66 -19.70
C GLY A 157 10.27 13.51 -18.62
N ARG A 158 9.64 14.63 -18.26
CA ARG A 158 10.17 15.55 -17.23
C ARG A 158 10.29 14.86 -15.86
N HIS A 159 9.29 14.07 -15.47
CA HIS A 159 9.32 13.34 -14.20
C HIS A 159 10.35 12.23 -14.20
N ARG A 160 10.50 11.51 -15.32
CA ARG A 160 11.55 10.52 -15.49
C ARG A 160 12.93 11.14 -15.32
N ASP A 161 13.20 12.27 -15.99
CA ASP A 161 14.47 12.98 -15.92
C ASP A 161 14.76 13.46 -14.50
N ALA A 162 13.74 13.92 -13.75
CA ALA A 162 13.89 14.33 -12.35
C ALA A 162 14.26 13.14 -11.44
N LEU A 163 13.61 11.97 -11.61
CA LEU A 163 13.93 10.76 -10.83
C LEU A 163 15.32 10.20 -11.20
N GLU A 164 15.71 10.25 -12.47
CA GLU A 164 17.08 9.89 -12.90
C GLU A 164 18.14 10.85 -12.33
N ALA A 165 17.83 12.14 -12.25
CA ALA A 165 18.68 13.11 -11.59
C ALA A 165 18.84 12.79 -10.09
N ALA A 166 17.76 12.43 -9.41
CA ALA A 166 17.81 12.00 -8.00
C ALA A 166 18.68 10.75 -7.82
N ARG A 167 18.55 9.74 -8.71
CA ARG A 167 19.41 8.53 -8.70
C ARG A 167 20.89 8.88 -8.90
N THR A 168 21.18 9.78 -9.82
CA THR A 168 22.55 10.26 -10.06
C THR A 168 23.07 11.02 -8.84
N THR A 169 22.23 11.85 -8.22
CA THR A 169 22.57 12.62 -7.01
C THR A 169 22.89 11.70 -5.83
N ALA A 170 22.14 10.60 -5.64
CA ALA A 170 22.43 9.61 -4.61
C ALA A 170 23.86 9.07 -4.71
N ARG A 171 24.33 8.81 -5.92
CA ARG A 171 25.70 8.29 -6.18
C ARG A 171 26.79 9.34 -5.99
N THR A 172 26.50 10.62 -6.21
CA THR A 172 27.51 11.69 -6.30
C THR A 172 27.50 12.66 -5.13
N GLN A 173 26.35 12.86 -4.48
CA GLN A 173 26.15 13.86 -3.42
C GLN A 173 25.55 13.25 -2.14
N GLY A 174 25.07 12.00 -2.20
CA GLY A 174 24.52 11.28 -1.06
C GLY A 174 23.00 11.20 -1.05
N MET A 175 22.49 10.36 -0.13
CA MET A 175 21.07 10.00 -0.07
C MET A 175 20.16 11.14 0.41
N ASP A 176 20.65 12.01 1.30
CA ASP A 176 19.81 13.11 1.84
C ASP A 176 19.40 14.08 0.72
N GLU A 177 20.32 14.43 -0.16
CA GLU A 177 20.03 15.32 -1.28
C GLU A 177 19.15 14.63 -2.34
N ALA A 178 19.38 13.34 -2.58
CA ALA A 178 18.53 12.55 -3.48
C ALA A 178 17.10 12.43 -2.94
N ALA A 179 16.93 12.17 -1.64
CA ALA A 179 15.63 12.10 -0.98
C ALA A 179 14.88 13.44 -1.07
N ARG A 180 15.60 14.57 -0.91
CA ARG A 180 15.01 15.90 -1.11
C ARG A 180 14.48 16.07 -2.53
N LEU A 181 15.24 15.71 -3.55
CA LEU A 181 14.84 15.81 -4.96
C LEU A 181 13.63 14.90 -5.27
N ILE A 182 13.60 13.68 -4.72
CA ILE A 182 12.46 12.79 -4.87
C ILE A 182 11.21 13.41 -4.23
N THR A 183 11.35 13.90 -2.98
CA THR A 183 10.24 14.56 -2.28
C THR A 183 9.70 15.75 -3.07
N GLU A 184 10.57 16.63 -3.55
CA GLU A 184 10.19 17.77 -4.38
C GLU A 184 9.47 17.32 -5.65
N THR A 185 9.96 16.28 -6.33
CA THR A 185 9.33 15.73 -7.54
C THR A 185 7.95 15.15 -7.24
N MET A 186 7.81 14.40 -6.15
CA MET A 186 6.57 13.72 -5.79
C MET A 186 5.49 14.67 -5.26
N THR A 187 5.89 15.75 -4.57
CA THR A 187 4.97 16.66 -3.87
C THR A 187 4.73 17.99 -4.58
N ALA A 188 5.43 18.26 -5.68
CA ALA A 188 5.20 19.47 -6.47
C ALA A 188 3.73 19.53 -6.94
N LEU A 189 3.08 20.66 -6.63
CA LEU A 189 1.71 20.89 -7.07
C LEU A 189 1.71 21.35 -8.52
N GLU A 190 0.99 20.64 -9.35
CA GLU A 190 0.81 20.97 -10.76
C GLU A 190 -0.66 20.98 -11.14
N PRO A 191 -1.05 21.71 -12.22
CA PRO A 191 -2.41 21.69 -12.70
C PRO A 191 -2.87 20.27 -12.88
N GLY A 192 -3.91 19.87 -12.14
CA GLY A 192 -4.37 18.51 -12.06
C GLY A 192 -4.93 17.98 -13.37
N MET A 193 -4.85 16.68 -13.56
CA MET A 193 -5.79 15.98 -14.40
C MET A 193 -7.03 15.72 -13.54
N ASP A 194 -8.08 16.51 -13.75
CA ASP A 194 -9.35 16.25 -13.10
C ASP A 194 -9.91 14.92 -13.65
N SER A 195 -10.22 14.00 -12.78
CA SER A 195 -11.02 12.84 -13.18
C SER A 195 -12.47 13.28 -13.30
N PRO A 196 -13.14 13.01 -14.44
CA PRO A 196 -14.54 13.43 -14.61
C PRO A 196 -15.49 12.77 -13.61
N ASP A 197 -15.13 11.62 -13.06
CA ASP A 197 -15.92 10.84 -12.10
C ASP A 197 -15.22 10.77 -10.73
N LEU A 198 -14.87 11.94 -10.18
CA LEU A 198 -14.26 12.06 -8.86
C LEU A 198 -15.29 11.79 -7.76
N ARG A 199 -14.96 10.87 -6.83
CA ARG A 199 -15.77 10.54 -5.65
C ARG A 199 -15.07 11.06 -4.39
N HIS A 200 -15.49 12.22 -3.89
CA HIS A 200 -14.95 12.79 -2.65
C HIS A 200 -15.41 11.99 -1.43
N PRO A 201 -14.58 11.80 -0.37
CA PRO A 201 -14.95 11.02 0.82
C PRO A 201 -16.25 11.48 1.48
N GLY A 202 -16.52 12.78 1.50
CA GLY A 202 -17.77 13.32 2.02
C GLY A 202 -19.04 12.91 1.27
N ASP A 203 -18.90 12.37 0.06
CA ASP A 203 -20.04 11.95 -0.78
C ASP A 203 -20.41 10.46 -0.57
N TRP A 204 -19.50 9.66 -0.01
CA TRP A 204 -19.67 8.22 0.08
C TRP A 204 -19.27 7.58 1.43
N LEU A 205 -18.57 8.34 2.30
CA LEU A 205 -18.13 7.86 3.60
C LEU A 205 -18.94 8.57 4.70
N ASP A 206 -19.83 7.83 5.33
CA ASP A 206 -20.69 8.34 6.40
C ASP A 206 -19.86 8.91 7.56
N GLY A 207 -20.21 10.11 7.98
CA GLY A 207 -19.55 10.78 9.10
C GLY A 207 -18.10 11.23 8.81
N TYR A 208 -17.71 11.31 7.53
CA TYR A 208 -16.38 11.81 7.18
C TYR A 208 -16.14 13.21 7.74
N ALA A 209 -15.06 13.34 8.49
CA ALA A 209 -14.50 14.61 8.93
C ALA A 209 -12.98 14.51 8.79
N GLU A 210 -12.37 15.53 8.26
CA GLU A 210 -10.92 15.58 8.13
C GLU A 210 -10.26 15.56 9.50
N THR A 211 -9.27 14.69 9.68
CA THR A 211 -8.47 14.58 10.90
C THR A 211 -7.02 14.97 10.64
N LEU A 212 -6.29 15.29 11.68
CA LEU A 212 -4.84 15.46 11.57
C LEU A 212 -4.16 14.09 11.45
N PRO A 213 -2.95 14.04 10.83
CA PRO A 213 -2.13 12.83 10.85
C PRO A 213 -1.89 12.33 12.29
N GLU A 214 -1.88 11.02 12.45
CA GLU A 214 -1.52 10.38 13.71
C GLU A 214 0.00 10.41 13.88
N PRO A 215 0.53 10.67 15.09
CA PRO A 215 1.97 10.59 15.31
C PRO A 215 2.43 9.13 15.10
N PRO A 216 3.59 8.92 14.42
CA PRO A 216 4.11 7.58 14.23
C PRO A 216 4.44 6.92 15.57
N THR A 217 4.17 5.62 15.69
CA THR A 217 4.54 4.85 16.88
C THR A 217 6.06 4.67 16.96
N PRO A 218 6.62 4.40 18.17
CA PRO A 218 8.05 4.11 18.31
C PRO A 218 8.53 2.96 17.41
N GLU A 219 7.70 1.92 17.25
CA GLU A 219 7.99 0.75 16.41
C GLU A 219 8.03 1.14 14.93
N LEU A 220 7.14 2.03 14.50
CA LEU A 220 7.13 2.54 13.12
C LEU A 220 8.34 3.44 12.84
N LEU A 221 8.75 4.27 13.81
CA LEU A 221 9.97 5.09 13.69
C LEU A 221 11.23 4.22 13.58
N GLU A 222 11.33 3.18 14.41
CA GLU A 222 12.44 2.21 14.33
C GLU A 222 12.45 1.49 12.98
N LEU A 223 11.28 1.06 12.49
CA LEU A 223 11.15 0.45 11.18
C LEU A 223 11.58 1.41 10.06
N PHE A 224 11.18 2.68 10.09
CA PHE A 224 11.62 3.66 9.10
C PHE A 224 13.14 3.89 9.14
N SER A 225 13.75 3.86 10.31
CA SER A 225 15.22 3.90 10.44
C SER A 225 15.87 2.71 9.71
N GLN A 226 15.36 1.50 9.93
CA GLN A 226 15.85 0.28 9.26
C GLN A 226 15.61 0.33 7.74
N LEU A 227 14.45 0.81 7.30
CA LEU A 227 14.14 0.96 5.88
C LEU A 227 15.01 2.04 5.21
N GLY A 228 15.54 2.98 5.96
CA GLY A 228 16.54 3.94 5.49
C GLY A 228 17.76 3.26 4.87
N GLU A 229 18.16 2.10 5.37
CA GLU A 229 19.26 1.30 4.82
C GLU A 229 18.94 0.71 3.43
N LEU A 230 17.66 0.52 3.11
CA LEU A 230 17.21 0.02 1.80
C LEU A 230 16.98 1.14 0.77
N GLN A 231 16.96 2.40 1.18
CA GLN A 231 16.69 3.52 0.28
C GLN A 231 17.67 3.61 -0.91
N PRO A 232 18.99 3.38 -0.73
CA PRO A 232 19.92 3.37 -1.86
C PRO A 232 19.57 2.28 -2.89
N LEU A 233 19.21 1.08 -2.42
CA LEU A 233 18.83 -0.03 -3.29
C LEU A 233 17.48 0.22 -3.98
N PHE A 234 16.52 0.78 -3.26
CA PHE A 234 15.22 1.17 -3.82
C PHE A 234 15.40 2.19 -4.95
N LEU A 235 16.18 3.23 -4.70
CA LEU A 235 16.44 4.29 -5.69
C LEU A 235 17.22 3.75 -6.89
N GLU A 236 18.19 2.88 -6.65
CA GLU A 236 19.04 2.32 -7.70
C GLU A 236 18.31 1.34 -8.59
N HIS A 237 17.51 0.43 -8.02
CA HIS A 237 17.02 -0.77 -8.69
C HIS A 237 15.50 -0.85 -8.84
N VAL A 238 14.72 -0.07 -8.11
CA VAL A 238 13.24 -0.18 -8.09
C VAL A 238 12.56 1.04 -8.67
N LEU A 239 12.90 2.23 -8.20
CA LEU A 239 12.12 3.44 -8.48
C LEU A 239 11.92 3.67 -9.98
N ILE A 240 12.99 3.64 -10.77
CA ILE A 240 12.92 3.91 -12.21
C ILE A 240 12.21 2.77 -12.98
N PRO A 241 12.62 1.50 -12.85
CA PRO A 241 11.94 0.41 -13.56
C PRO A 241 10.44 0.33 -13.26
N PHE A 242 10.02 0.65 -12.03
CA PHE A 242 8.61 0.61 -11.64
C PHE A 242 7.82 1.78 -12.23
N THR A 243 8.30 3.00 -12.05
CA THR A 243 7.54 4.20 -12.43
C THR A 243 7.49 4.45 -13.94
N THR A 244 8.47 3.95 -14.70
CA THR A 244 8.59 4.15 -16.16
C THR A 244 8.12 2.97 -16.99
N GLY A 245 7.69 1.87 -16.34
CA GLY A 245 7.12 0.72 -17.03
C GLY A 245 5.82 1.05 -17.77
N GLU A 246 5.53 0.31 -18.82
CA GLU A 246 4.25 0.42 -19.53
C GLU A 246 3.12 -0.23 -18.72
N VAL A 247 1.95 0.40 -18.74
CA VAL A 247 0.72 -0.13 -18.14
C VAL A 247 -0.18 -0.64 -19.26
N ASP A 248 -0.54 -1.92 -19.19
CA ASP A 248 -1.47 -2.52 -20.17
C ASP A 248 -2.92 -2.16 -19.82
N LEU A 249 -3.35 -0.96 -20.25
CA LEU A 249 -4.72 -0.50 -20.05
C LEU A 249 -5.77 -1.42 -20.71
N ALA A 250 -5.42 -2.12 -21.78
CA ALA A 250 -6.37 -3.03 -22.44
C ALA A 250 -6.63 -4.27 -21.59
N ALA A 251 -5.58 -4.89 -21.03
CA ALA A 251 -5.71 -6.01 -20.11
C ALA A 251 -6.42 -5.62 -18.80
N LEU A 252 -6.08 -4.46 -18.24
CA LEU A 252 -6.75 -3.93 -17.04
C LEU A 252 -8.23 -3.62 -17.30
N GLY A 253 -8.57 -3.04 -18.44
CA GLY A 253 -9.95 -2.82 -18.85
C GLY A 253 -10.75 -4.12 -18.99
N ALA A 254 -10.11 -5.19 -19.50
CA ALA A 254 -10.71 -6.53 -19.60
C ALA A 254 -10.93 -7.19 -18.23
N ALA A 255 -10.15 -6.83 -17.18
CA ALA A 255 -10.38 -7.30 -15.82
C ALA A 255 -11.70 -6.76 -15.21
N GLY A 256 -12.31 -5.76 -15.84
CA GLY A 256 -13.62 -5.22 -15.49
C GLY A 256 -13.66 -4.51 -14.13
N PRO A 257 -14.73 -4.69 -13.34
CA PRO A 257 -14.95 -3.93 -12.09
C PRO A 257 -14.04 -4.36 -10.92
N ARG A 258 -13.05 -5.21 -11.18
CA ARG A 258 -12.13 -5.68 -10.13
C ARG A 258 -11.04 -4.66 -9.76
N LEU A 259 -10.93 -3.54 -10.46
CA LEU A 259 -9.95 -2.49 -10.18
C LEU A 259 -10.66 -1.25 -9.65
N ILE A 260 -10.17 -0.75 -8.52
CA ILE A 260 -10.60 0.53 -7.94
C ILE A 260 -9.39 1.43 -7.76
N PRO A 261 -9.20 2.41 -8.64
CA PRO A 261 -8.21 3.46 -8.43
C PRO A 261 -8.65 4.37 -7.26
N VAL A 262 -7.73 4.58 -6.31
CA VAL A 262 -7.96 5.50 -5.19
C VAL A 262 -6.81 6.49 -5.05
N ALA A 263 -7.09 7.68 -4.51
CA ALA A 263 -6.08 8.70 -4.26
C ALA A 263 -6.39 9.48 -2.97
N GLY A 264 -5.38 10.05 -2.34
CA GLY A 264 -5.54 10.86 -1.13
C GLY A 264 -5.97 12.28 -1.43
N ILE A 265 -6.91 12.83 -0.68
CA ILE A 265 -7.38 14.22 -0.88
C ILE A 265 -6.27 15.25 -0.66
N ASP A 266 -5.33 14.98 0.25
CA ASP A 266 -4.24 15.90 0.59
C ASP A 266 -3.12 15.89 -0.47
N SER A 267 -3.10 14.93 -1.39
CA SER A 267 -2.15 14.83 -2.49
C SER A 267 -2.65 15.36 -3.83
N ARG A 268 -3.84 16.02 -3.86
CA ARG A 268 -4.37 16.61 -5.08
C ARG A 268 -3.34 17.52 -5.78
N GLY A 269 -3.15 17.30 -7.08
CA GLY A 269 -2.15 18.01 -7.89
C GLY A 269 -0.73 17.52 -7.75
N GLN A 270 -0.41 16.64 -6.81
CA GLN A 270 0.88 15.98 -6.68
C GLN A 270 1.03 14.85 -7.70
N LEU A 271 2.28 14.47 -7.99
CA LEU A 271 2.59 13.47 -9.01
C LEU A 271 1.84 12.13 -8.83
N PRO A 272 1.79 11.50 -7.64
CA PRO A 272 1.10 10.22 -7.47
C PRO A 272 -0.41 10.31 -7.68
N TYR A 273 -1.04 11.40 -7.20
CA TYR A 273 -2.46 11.67 -7.42
C TYR A 273 -2.76 11.80 -8.92
N ARG A 274 -1.98 12.61 -9.64
CA ARG A 274 -2.12 12.83 -11.08
C ARG A 274 -2.00 11.52 -11.87
N ALA A 275 -1.06 10.65 -11.47
CA ALA A 275 -0.90 9.34 -12.08
C ALA A 275 -2.10 8.42 -11.83
N ALA A 276 -2.66 8.42 -10.62
CA ALA A 276 -3.89 7.69 -10.30
C ALA A 276 -5.10 8.21 -11.08
N ALA A 277 -5.24 9.53 -11.22
CA ALA A 277 -6.29 10.16 -12.03
C ALA A 277 -6.15 9.80 -13.52
N ALA A 278 -4.92 9.79 -14.05
CA ALA A 278 -4.65 9.38 -15.41
C ALA A 278 -4.99 7.90 -15.66
N LEU A 279 -4.68 7.03 -14.71
CA LEU A 279 -5.07 5.61 -14.74
C LEU A 279 -6.61 5.46 -14.78
N ALA A 280 -7.30 6.11 -13.85
CA ALA A 280 -8.76 6.09 -13.77
C ALA A 280 -9.40 6.57 -15.08
N THR A 281 -8.93 7.71 -15.61
CA THR A 281 -9.38 8.28 -16.89
C THR A 281 -9.12 7.35 -18.05
N GLY A 282 -7.92 6.77 -18.16
CA GLY A 282 -7.54 5.84 -19.23
C GLY A 282 -8.37 4.55 -19.25
N LEU A 283 -8.92 4.16 -18.10
CA LEU A 283 -9.78 2.99 -17.94
C LEU A 283 -11.27 3.31 -17.95
N GLY A 284 -11.67 4.59 -17.94
CA GLY A 284 -13.06 5.01 -17.78
C GLY A 284 -13.64 4.61 -16.42
N LEU A 285 -12.82 4.58 -15.38
CA LEU A 285 -13.20 4.25 -14.01
C LEU A 285 -13.31 5.53 -13.16
N PRO A 286 -14.18 5.58 -12.13
CA PRO A 286 -14.16 6.66 -11.16
C PRO A 286 -12.85 6.64 -10.35
N LEU A 287 -12.34 7.81 -10.01
CA LEU A 287 -11.30 7.95 -8.99
C LEU A 287 -11.98 8.17 -7.63
N THR A 288 -11.75 7.28 -6.68
CA THR A 288 -12.30 7.41 -5.33
C THR A 288 -11.25 8.03 -4.42
N GLU A 289 -11.57 9.17 -3.82
CA GLU A 289 -10.68 9.83 -2.88
C GLU A 289 -10.80 9.25 -1.48
N PHE A 290 -9.66 9.10 -0.85
CA PHE A 290 -9.50 8.60 0.51
C PHE A 290 -8.92 9.68 1.43
N PRO A 291 -9.12 9.56 2.76
CA PRO A 291 -8.50 10.44 3.75
C PRO A 291 -6.97 10.46 3.66
N GLY A 292 -6.39 11.64 3.85
CA GLY A 292 -4.93 11.82 3.82
C GLY A 292 -4.37 12.00 2.41
N GLY A 293 -3.04 11.94 2.30
CA GLY A 293 -2.30 12.04 1.06
C GLY A 293 -1.70 10.71 0.61
N HIS A 294 -0.55 10.79 -0.07
CA HIS A 294 0.18 9.61 -0.56
C HIS A 294 0.49 8.59 0.55
N LEU A 295 0.82 9.07 1.75
CA LEU A 295 1.08 8.25 2.94
C LEU A 295 -0.15 8.09 3.84
N GLY A 296 -1.36 8.40 3.36
CA GLY A 296 -2.61 8.29 4.11
C GLY A 296 -2.80 6.95 4.85
N PRO A 297 -2.49 5.78 4.24
CA PRO A 297 -2.59 4.49 4.93
C PRO A 297 -1.66 4.34 6.14
N VAL A 298 -0.59 5.15 6.22
CA VAL A 298 0.41 5.14 7.30
C VAL A 298 0.16 6.27 8.30
N GLU A 299 -0.20 7.46 7.82
CA GLU A 299 -0.35 8.67 8.65
C GLU A 299 -1.73 8.80 9.29
N ARG A 300 -2.76 8.15 8.72
CA ARG A 300 -4.15 8.17 9.19
C ARG A 300 -4.75 6.76 9.19
N PRO A 301 -4.10 5.78 9.83
CA PRO A 301 -4.46 4.37 9.69
C PRO A 301 -5.89 4.06 10.10
N ALA A 302 -6.41 4.66 11.18
CA ALA A 302 -7.78 4.45 11.63
C ALA A 302 -8.81 4.97 10.60
N GLN A 303 -8.62 6.20 10.13
CA GLN A 303 -9.53 6.83 9.19
C GLN A 303 -9.47 6.16 7.81
N PHE A 304 -8.27 5.82 7.36
CA PHE A 304 -8.05 5.11 6.10
C PHE A 304 -8.66 3.71 6.12
N ALA A 305 -8.53 2.98 7.24
CA ALA A 305 -9.16 1.66 7.43
C ALA A 305 -10.69 1.76 7.38
N GLY A 306 -11.27 2.78 8.01
CA GLY A 306 -12.70 3.06 7.94
C GLY A 306 -13.19 3.26 6.51
N ALA A 307 -12.47 4.06 5.72
CA ALA A 307 -12.75 4.29 4.31
C ALA A 307 -12.59 3.00 3.47
N LEU A 308 -11.51 2.25 3.67
CA LEU A 308 -11.29 0.98 2.97
C LEU A 308 -12.40 -0.02 3.27
N ARG A 309 -12.77 -0.18 4.54
CA ARG A 309 -13.87 -1.06 4.93
C ARG A 309 -15.19 -0.65 4.30
N ALA A 310 -15.58 0.63 4.39
CA ALA A 310 -16.82 1.12 3.79
C ALA A 310 -16.87 0.90 2.27
N LEU A 311 -15.72 1.08 1.59
CA LEU A 311 -15.60 0.77 0.16
C LEU A 311 -15.82 -0.71 -0.14
N LEU A 312 -15.30 -1.62 0.70
CA LEU A 312 -15.38 -3.06 0.51
C LEU A 312 -16.77 -3.62 0.87
N GLU A 313 -17.42 -3.10 1.91
CA GLU A 313 -18.75 -3.49 2.34
C GLU A 313 -19.87 -3.04 1.36
N GLY A 314 -19.61 -1.97 0.61
CA GLY A 314 -20.53 -1.47 -0.43
C GLY A 314 -20.47 -2.23 -1.77
N ARG A 315 -19.77 -3.41 -1.85
CA ARG A 315 -19.52 -4.15 -3.10
C ARG A 315 -20.09 -5.59 -3.12
#